data_d32343008b4106e6815567d4cecce953
#
_entry.id   d32343008b4106e6815567d4cecce953
#
_cell.length_a   1.000
_cell.length_b   1.000
_cell.length_c   1.000
_cell.angle_alpha   90.00
_cell.angle_beta   90.00
_cell.angle_gamma   90.00
#
_symmetry.space_group_name_H-M   'P 1'
#
loop_
_entity.id
_entity.type
_entity.pdbx_description
1 polymer ?
#
loop_
_entity_poly.entity_id
_entity_poly.type
_entity_poly.pdbx_seq_one_letter_code
_entity_poly.pdbx_strand_id
1 'polypeptide(L)'
;MGAGTERAQRFAAEDFARYSATVKAAAEDGTAMLFAGTAMELLGASVTDRDGDTYPGIGLASFTTVQGKRRIVGDVYGVTAVVGFMNKCGQIRGVEAPLLTGLSLGFGNEAEKGPEGFHWKNVFASELTGPVLVKNPRLLEAVADAICTRRGISLPEERPSFPYAEAGYAITAEQLKLRAEARQ
;
A
#
# COMPACT_ATOMS: atom_id res chain seq x y z
N MET A 1 -5.18 -1.21 -8.48
CA MET A 1 -6.30 -0.39 -7.99
C MET A 1 -5.73 0.79 -7.21
N GLY A 2 -6.23 2.00 -7.40
CA GLY A 2 -5.69 3.23 -6.80
C GLY A 2 -6.56 3.82 -5.70
N ALA A 3 -6.05 4.90 -5.09
CA ALA A 3 -6.76 5.65 -4.07
C ALA A 3 -8.04 6.32 -4.63
N GLY A 4 -9.05 6.39 -3.79
CA GLY A 4 -10.29 7.13 -4.02
C GLY A 4 -10.71 7.87 -2.75
N THR A 5 -11.84 8.58 -2.81
CA THR A 5 -12.48 9.08 -1.60
C THR A 5 -13.16 7.92 -0.86
N GLU A 6 -13.40 8.06 0.43
CA GLU A 6 -14.10 7.05 1.23
C GLU A 6 -15.51 6.74 0.66
N ARG A 7 -16.18 7.77 0.11
CA ARG A 7 -17.44 7.58 -0.59
C ARG A 7 -17.30 6.74 -1.86
N ALA A 8 -16.29 7.02 -2.67
CA ALA A 8 -16.02 6.23 -3.88
C ALA A 8 -15.61 4.79 -3.53
N GLN A 9 -14.85 4.61 -2.45
CA GLN A 9 -14.46 3.31 -1.93
C GLN A 9 -15.68 2.45 -1.56
N ARG A 10 -16.70 3.02 -0.88
CA ARG A 10 -17.93 2.29 -0.53
C ARG A 10 -18.67 1.77 -1.77
N PHE A 11 -18.84 2.61 -2.81
CA PHE A 11 -19.41 2.15 -4.08
C PHE A 11 -18.54 1.09 -4.76
N ALA A 12 -17.23 1.29 -4.75
CA ALA A 12 -16.29 0.32 -5.32
C ALA A 12 -16.32 -1.02 -4.58
N ALA A 13 -16.54 -1.02 -3.26
CA ALA A 13 -16.62 -2.25 -2.46
C ALA A 13 -17.77 -3.15 -2.90
N GLU A 14 -18.96 -2.57 -3.17
CA GLU A 14 -20.13 -3.31 -3.63
C GLU A 14 -19.88 -4.02 -4.97
N ASP A 15 -19.25 -3.33 -5.92
CA ASP A 15 -18.92 -3.91 -7.21
C ASP A 15 -17.75 -4.89 -7.11
N PHE A 16 -16.70 -4.54 -6.33
CA PHE A 16 -15.51 -5.36 -6.15
C PHE A 16 -15.82 -6.70 -5.46
N ALA A 17 -16.81 -6.73 -4.57
CA ALA A 17 -17.26 -7.96 -3.92
C ALA A 17 -17.66 -9.06 -4.90
N ARG A 18 -18.20 -8.69 -6.07
CA ARG A 18 -18.58 -9.65 -7.13
C ARG A 18 -17.37 -10.39 -7.70
N TYR A 19 -16.20 -9.80 -7.63
CA TYR A 19 -14.95 -10.35 -8.13
C TYR A 19 -14.11 -11.01 -7.03
N SER A 20 -14.61 -11.11 -5.80
CA SER A 20 -13.86 -11.62 -4.65
C SER A 20 -13.21 -12.98 -4.94
N ALA A 21 -13.98 -13.95 -5.45
CA ALA A 21 -13.47 -15.28 -5.78
C ALA A 21 -12.38 -15.23 -6.87
N THR A 22 -12.60 -14.42 -7.91
CA THR A 22 -11.65 -14.25 -9.02
C THR A 22 -10.35 -13.61 -8.56
N VAL A 23 -10.44 -12.55 -7.74
CA VAL A 23 -9.26 -11.84 -7.20
C VAL A 23 -8.47 -12.76 -6.27
N LYS A 24 -9.16 -13.51 -5.39
CA LYS A 24 -8.50 -14.48 -4.50
C LYS A 24 -7.79 -15.57 -5.29
N ALA A 25 -8.46 -16.16 -6.28
CA ALA A 25 -7.86 -17.19 -7.14
C ALA A 25 -6.63 -16.64 -7.90
N ALA A 26 -6.72 -15.42 -8.44
CA ALA A 26 -5.61 -14.80 -9.14
C ALA A 26 -4.44 -14.45 -8.18
N ALA A 27 -4.72 -14.03 -6.95
CA ALA A 27 -3.69 -13.81 -5.93
C ALA A 27 -3.01 -15.12 -5.52
N GLU A 28 -3.78 -16.19 -5.34
CA GLU A 28 -3.26 -17.55 -5.07
C GLU A 28 -2.37 -18.06 -6.20
N ASP A 29 -2.75 -17.82 -7.45
CA ASP A 29 -2.01 -18.18 -8.67
C ASP A 29 -0.77 -17.28 -8.89
N GLY A 30 -0.50 -16.32 -8.01
CA GLY A 30 0.68 -15.46 -8.08
C GLY A 30 0.58 -14.31 -9.07
N THR A 31 -0.61 -13.92 -9.47
CA THR A 31 -0.81 -12.70 -10.28
C THR A 31 -0.33 -11.49 -9.50
N ALA A 32 0.54 -10.68 -10.11
CA ALA A 32 1.02 -9.45 -9.49
C ALA A 32 -0.12 -8.41 -9.40
N MET A 33 -0.36 -7.91 -8.19
CA MET A 33 -1.41 -6.95 -7.90
C MET A 33 -0.86 -5.79 -7.07
N LEU A 34 -1.27 -4.57 -7.40
CA LEU A 34 -0.95 -3.37 -6.63
C LEU A 34 -2.24 -2.67 -6.18
N PHE A 35 -2.34 -2.42 -4.87
CA PHE A 35 -3.40 -1.64 -4.25
C PHE A 35 -2.80 -0.45 -3.51
N ALA A 36 -3.17 0.76 -3.89
CA ALA A 36 -2.60 1.98 -3.33
C ALA A 36 -3.69 2.86 -2.68
N GLY A 37 -3.34 3.48 -1.56
CA GLY A 37 -4.26 4.30 -0.78
C GLY A 37 -5.46 3.49 -0.25
N THR A 38 -6.63 4.09 -0.19
CA THR A 38 -7.86 3.47 0.35
C THR A 38 -8.26 2.16 -0.34
N ALA A 39 -7.71 1.84 -1.51
CA ALA A 39 -7.94 0.56 -2.17
C ALA A 39 -7.41 -0.63 -1.37
N MET A 40 -6.37 -0.44 -0.55
CA MET A 40 -5.85 -1.49 0.34
C MET A 40 -6.90 -1.95 1.33
N GLU A 41 -7.70 -1.05 1.87
CA GLU A 41 -8.71 -1.34 2.90
C GLU A 41 -9.71 -2.41 2.44
N LEU A 42 -10.00 -2.46 1.13
CA LEU A 42 -10.93 -3.42 0.52
C LEU A 42 -10.42 -4.86 0.46
N LEU A 43 -9.12 -5.09 0.69
CA LEU A 43 -8.54 -6.44 0.73
C LEU A 43 -8.87 -7.18 2.03
N GLY A 44 -9.19 -6.44 3.09
CA GLY A 44 -9.50 -6.98 4.41
C GLY A 44 -10.86 -7.66 4.50
N ALA A 45 -11.22 -8.08 5.71
CA ALA A 45 -12.50 -8.70 6.02
C ALA A 45 -13.64 -7.68 5.99
N SER A 46 -13.42 -6.48 6.51
CA SER A 46 -14.46 -5.44 6.59
C SER A 46 -13.88 -4.04 6.73
N VAL A 47 -14.70 -3.07 6.35
CA VAL A 47 -14.47 -1.64 6.59
C VAL A 47 -15.68 -1.10 7.36
N THR A 48 -15.43 -0.46 8.51
CA THR A 48 -16.42 0.30 9.26
C THR A 48 -16.19 1.78 8.97
N ASP A 49 -17.16 2.45 8.41
CA ASP A 49 -17.04 3.87 8.07
C ASP A 49 -17.20 4.78 9.31
N ARG A 50 -16.99 6.08 9.12
CA ARG A 50 -17.05 7.08 10.20
C ARG A 50 -18.46 7.26 10.82
N ASP A 51 -19.48 6.78 10.15
CA ASP A 51 -20.87 6.83 10.62
C ASP A 51 -21.25 5.55 11.38
N GLY A 52 -20.36 4.56 11.39
CA GLY A 52 -20.50 3.29 12.08
C GLY A 52 -21.06 2.16 11.21
N ASP A 53 -21.34 2.44 9.94
CA ASP A 53 -21.81 1.43 9.00
C ASP A 53 -20.64 0.51 8.59
N THR A 54 -20.86 -0.80 8.66
CA THR A 54 -19.87 -1.79 8.27
C THR A 54 -20.25 -2.46 6.97
N TYR A 55 -19.30 -2.54 6.04
CA TYR A 55 -19.44 -3.27 4.80
C TYR A 55 -18.26 -4.24 4.59
N PRO A 56 -18.49 -5.36 3.89
CA PRO A 56 -17.44 -6.34 3.68
C PRO A 56 -16.37 -5.83 2.71
N GLY A 57 -15.11 -6.18 2.99
CA GLY A 57 -14.06 -6.24 1.99
C GLY A 57 -14.12 -7.54 1.20
N ILE A 58 -13.15 -7.81 0.35
CA ILE A 58 -13.11 -9.08 -0.39
C ILE A 58 -12.60 -10.24 0.46
N GLY A 59 -12.07 -9.97 1.67
CA GLY A 59 -11.57 -10.98 2.59
C GLY A 59 -10.38 -11.76 2.04
N LEU A 60 -9.48 -11.10 1.30
CA LEU A 60 -8.19 -11.69 0.90
C LEU A 60 -7.28 -11.87 2.13
N ALA A 61 -7.41 -10.98 3.10
CA ALA A 61 -6.75 -11.03 4.39
C ALA A 61 -7.75 -10.83 5.54
N SER A 62 -7.35 -11.17 6.77
CA SER A 62 -8.20 -11.13 7.96
C SER A 62 -8.31 -9.74 8.61
N PHE A 63 -7.49 -8.78 8.20
CA PHE A 63 -7.49 -7.45 8.80
C PHE A 63 -8.82 -6.71 8.62
N THR A 64 -9.09 -5.77 9.50
CA THR A 64 -10.27 -4.91 9.45
C THR A 64 -9.86 -3.44 9.46
N THR A 65 -10.68 -2.60 8.86
CA THR A 65 -10.49 -1.14 8.85
C THR A 65 -11.59 -0.45 9.62
N VAL A 66 -11.22 0.56 10.41
CA VAL A 66 -12.16 1.50 11.04
C VAL A 66 -11.80 2.92 10.62
N GLN A 67 -12.70 3.59 9.93
CA GLN A 67 -12.51 4.97 9.47
C GLN A 67 -12.87 5.96 10.57
N GLY A 68 -11.89 6.79 10.95
CA GLY A 68 -12.06 7.84 11.94
C GLY A 68 -12.58 9.15 11.34
N LYS A 69 -13.02 10.06 12.21
CA LYS A 69 -13.45 11.43 11.80
C LYS A 69 -12.28 12.34 11.43
N ARG A 70 -11.08 12.07 11.96
CA ARG A 70 -9.87 12.86 11.69
C ARG A 70 -9.06 12.21 10.58
N ARG A 71 -8.56 13.04 9.67
CA ARG A 71 -7.61 12.58 8.65
C ARG A 71 -6.19 12.48 9.22
N ILE A 72 -5.51 11.44 8.81
CA ILE A 72 -4.10 11.20 9.06
C ILE A 72 -3.36 11.61 7.79
N VAL A 73 -2.59 12.68 7.87
CA VAL A 73 -1.93 13.29 6.70
C VAL A 73 -0.47 13.55 7.01
N GLY A 74 0.41 13.10 6.15
CA GLY A 74 1.83 13.38 6.29
C GLY A 74 2.72 12.56 5.39
N ASP A 75 4.00 12.96 5.40
CA ASP A 75 5.05 12.20 4.73
C ASP A 75 5.38 10.94 5.52
N VAL A 76 5.75 9.90 4.78
CA VAL A 76 6.13 8.60 5.32
C VAL A 76 7.52 8.22 4.83
N TYR A 77 8.37 7.74 5.76
CA TYR A 77 9.67 7.18 5.48
C TYR A 77 9.81 5.83 6.17
N GLY A 78 9.85 4.77 5.38
CA GLY A 78 10.01 3.40 5.86
C GLY A 78 11.44 3.08 6.26
N VAL A 79 11.62 2.16 7.19
CA VAL A 79 12.96 1.66 7.58
C VAL A 79 13.70 0.98 6.42
N THR A 80 12.97 0.50 5.41
CA THR A 80 13.50 -0.04 4.15
C THR A 80 13.67 1.03 3.07
N ALA A 81 13.69 2.30 3.46
CA ALA A 81 13.85 3.47 2.59
C ALA A 81 12.73 3.67 1.57
N VAL A 82 11.53 3.16 1.81
CA VAL A 82 10.35 3.52 1.02
C VAL A 82 9.87 4.90 1.43
N VAL A 83 9.63 5.76 0.44
CA VAL A 83 9.13 7.13 0.63
C VAL A 83 7.69 7.25 0.15
N GLY A 84 6.89 8.06 0.81
CA GLY A 84 5.52 8.30 0.39
C GLY A 84 4.82 9.42 1.13
N PHE A 85 3.57 9.57 0.79
CA PHE A 85 2.65 10.50 1.44
C PHE A 85 1.36 9.77 1.77
N MET A 86 0.89 9.93 2.96
CA MET A 86 -0.34 9.33 3.45
C MET A 86 -1.43 10.40 3.61
N ASN A 87 -2.63 10.06 3.19
CA ASN A 87 -3.81 10.88 3.40
C ASN A 87 -5.03 9.97 3.54
N LYS A 88 -5.28 9.51 4.76
CA LYS A 88 -6.30 8.53 5.10
C LYS A 88 -7.13 8.94 6.30
N CYS A 89 -8.23 8.28 6.54
CA CYS A 89 -8.94 8.27 7.82
C CYS A 89 -9.11 6.84 8.38
N GLY A 90 -8.81 5.82 7.58
CA GLY A 90 -8.84 4.43 8.00
C GLY A 90 -7.68 4.08 8.94
N GLN A 91 -7.97 3.24 9.92
CA GLN A 91 -6.99 2.55 10.76
C GLN A 91 -7.17 1.06 10.53
N ILE A 92 -6.13 0.40 10.04
CA ILE A 92 -6.18 -1.01 9.68
C ILE A 92 -5.53 -1.82 10.79
N ARG A 93 -6.24 -2.82 11.30
CA ARG A 93 -5.82 -3.68 12.41
C ARG A 93 -5.79 -5.15 12.00
N GLY A 94 -4.84 -5.89 12.57
CA GLY A 94 -4.70 -7.32 12.31
C GLY A 94 -3.97 -7.66 11.01
N VAL A 95 -3.11 -6.76 10.51
CA VAL A 95 -2.24 -7.07 9.37
C VAL A 95 -1.08 -7.94 9.84
N GLU A 96 -1.05 -9.20 9.43
CA GLU A 96 -0.01 -10.17 9.81
C GLU A 96 1.26 -10.04 8.96
N ALA A 97 1.13 -9.61 7.70
CA ALA A 97 2.24 -9.49 6.76
C ALA A 97 2.30 -8.05 6.19
N PRO A 98 2.89 -7.10 6.89
CA PRO A 98 3.01 -5.72 6.41
C PRO A 98 4.01 -5.61 5.26
N LEU A 99 3.75 -4.71 4.31
CA LEU A 99 4.69 -4.38 3.23
C LEU A 99 5.94 -3.69 3.77
N LEU A 100 5.77 -2.79 4.74
CA LEU A 100 6.84 -2.13 5.47
C LEU A 100 6.78 -2.57 6.93
N THR A 101 7.85 -3.17 7.42
CA THR A 101 7.94 -3.68 8.79
C THR A 101 8.00 -2.60 9.85
N GLY A 102 8.35 -1.38 9.47
CA GLY A 102 8.36 -0.22 10.35
C GLY A 102 8.65 1.08 9.60
N LEU A 103 8.43 2.18 10.31
CA LEU A 103 8.62 3.53 9.79
C LEU A 103 9.62 4.31 10.63
N SER A 104 10.46 5.11 9.98
CA SER A 104 11.29 6.13 10.63
C SER A 104 10.52 7.44 10.80
N LEU A 105 9.63 7.76 9.86
CA LEU A 105 8.76 8.95 9.88
C LEU A 105 7.36 8.60 9.41
N GLY A 106 6.34 9.25 9.98
CA GLY A 106 4.95 9.16 9.53
C GLY A 106 4.12 8.15 10.31
N PHE A 107 3.06 7.66 9.66
CA PHE A 107 2.03 6.81 10.26
C PHE A 107 1.97 5.47 9.53
N GLY A 108 1.76 4.40 10.29
CA GLY A 108 1.57 3.05 9.78
C GLY A 108 0.11 2.73 9.44
N ASN A 109 -0.21 1.45 9.48
CA ASN A 109 -1.57 0.96 9.26
C ASN A 109 -2.58 1.56 10.25
N GLU A 110 -2.14 1.82 11.47
CA GLU A 110 -2.91 2.57 12.46
C GLU A 110 -2.52 4.06 12.45
N ALA A 111 -3.00 4.83 13.43
CA ALA A 111 -2.73 6.28 13.53
C ALA A 111 -1.34 6.61 14.07
N GLU A 112 -0.56 5.60 14.42
CA GLU A 112 0.74 5.73 15.07
C GLU A 112 1.86 5.23 14.15
N LYS A 113 3.10 5.51 14.55
CA LYS A 113 4.30 5.00 13.91
C LYS A 113 4.36 3.48 14.11
N GLY A 114 4.39 2.73 13.01
CA GLY A 114 4.37 1.27 13.06
C GLY A 114 4.50 0.63 11.67
N PRO A 115 4.13 -0.65 11.53
CA PRO A 115 4.11 -1.32 10.23
C PRO A 115 3.10 -0.67 9.28
N GLU A 116 3.39 -0.72 7.98
CA GLU A 116 2.54 -0.14 6.96
C GLU A 116 2.33 -1.12 5.80
N GLY A 117 1.13 -1.06 5.22
CA GLY A 117 0.78 -1.85 4.05
C GLY A 117 0.48 -3.30 4.35
N PHE A 118 0.30 -4.07 3.29
CA PHE A 118 0.11 -5.51 3.30
C PHE A 118 0.84 -6.11 2.10
N HIS A 119 1.56 -7.22 2.32
CA HIS A 119 2.25 -7.95 1.27
C HIS A 119 2.04 -9.46 1.44
N TRP A 120 1.46 -10.08 0.44
CA TRP A 120 1.26 -11.53 0.43
C TRP A 120 1.42 -12.08 -0.98
N LYS A 121 2.34 -13.02 -1.16
CA LYS A 121 2.75 -13.49 -2.50
C LYS A 121 3.11 -12.29 -3.40
N ASN A 122 2.43 -12.11 -4.52
CA ASN A 122 2.62 -11.00 -5.45
C ASN A 122 1.57 -9.89 -5.29
N VAL A 123 0.87 -9.84 -4.15
CA VAL A 123 -0.03 -8.76 -3.80
C VAL A 123 0.72 -7.73 -2.98
N PHE A 124 0.88 -6.53 -3.51
CA PHE A 124 1.49 -5.37 -2.88
C PHE A 124 0.39 -4.38 -2.56
N ALA A 125 0.22 -4.02 -1.30
CA ALA A 125 -0.77 -3.05 -0.89
C ALA A 125 -0.19 -2.07 0.11
N SER A 126 -0.54 -0.80 -0.04
CA SER A 126 -0.05 0.29 0.81
C SER A 126 -1.08 1.41 0.86
N GLU A 127 -1.24 2.06 1.99
CA GLU A 127 -2.07 3.26 2.11
C GLU A 127 -1.34 4.53 1.62
N LEU A 128 -0.09 4.41 1.18
CA LEU A 128 0.62 5.50 0.53
C LEU A 128 -0.10 5.92 -0.76
N THR A 129 -0.28 7.22 -0.92
CA THR A 129 -0.90 7.77 -2.13
C THR A 129 0.10 7.84 -3.28
N GLY A 130 -0.41 7.67 -4.51
CA GLY A 130 0.40 7.62 -5.71
C GLY A 130 1.22 8.87 -6.03
N PRO A 131 2.14 8.76 -6.98
CA PRO A 131 2.52 7.57 -7.73
C PRO A 131 3.57 6.74 -6.97
N VAL A 132 3.12 5.77 -6.17
CA VAL A 132 3.97 5.03 -5.23
C VAL A 132 5.14 4.32 -5.90
N LEU A 133 4.96 3.72 -7.08
CA LEU A 133 6.02 3.02 -7.80
C LEU A 133 7.06 3.98 -8.37
N VAL A 134 6.64 5.10 -8.94
CA VAL A 134 7.56 6.12 -9.51
C VAL A 134 8.44 6.72 -8.41
N LYS A 135 7.88 6.90 -7.22
CA LYS A 135 8.63 7.43 -6.06
C LYS A 135 9.56 6.39 -5.42
N ASN A 136 9.41 5.12 -5.75
CA ASN A 136 10.14 4.03 -5.11
C ASN A 136 10.66 3.05 -6.16
N PRO A 137 11.80 3.33 -6.82
CA PRO A 137 12.36 2.49 -7.89
C PRO A 137 12.50 1.02 -7.50
N ARG A 138 12.96 0.73 -6.27
CA ARG A 138 13.10 -0.65 -5.77
C ARG A 138 11.75 -1.38 -5.62
N LEU A 139 10.69 -0.66 -5.25
CA LEU A 139 9.34 -1.25 -5.21
C LEU A 139 8.80 -1.50 -6.61
N LEU A 140 9.11 -0.60 -7.56
CA LEU A 140 8.82 -0.80 -8.97
C LEU A 140 9.51 -2.06 -9.51
N GLU A 141 10.80 -2.23 -9.21
CA GLU A 141 11.57 -3.43 -9.57
C GLU A 141 10.93 -4.70 -8.99
N ALA A 142 10.60 -4.70 -7.70
CA ALA A 142 9.98 -5.85 -7.05
C ALA A 142 8.65 -6.27 -7.72
N VAL A 143 7.81 -5.29 -8.10
CA VAL A 143 6.56 -5.55 -8.82
C VAL A 143 6.84 -6.06 -10.24
N ALA A 144 7.81 -5.49 -10.94
CA ALA A 144 8.21 -5.92 -12.28
C ALA A 144 8.77 -7.36 -12.25
N ASP A 145 9.59 -7.68 -11.26
CA ASP A 145 10.17 -9.01 -11.06
C ASP A 145 9.06 -10.05 -10.79
N ALA A 146 8.08 -9.71 -9.98
CA ALA A 146 6.92 -10.56 -9.73
C ALA A 146 6.14 -10.87 -11.02
N ILE A 147 5.95 -9.85 -11.88
CA ILE A 147 5.28 -10.01 -13.19
C ILE A 147 6.10 -10.91 -14.11
N CYS A 148 7.40 -10.65 -14.26
CA CYS A 148 8.30 -11.40 -15.13
C CYS A 148 8.40 -12.87 -14.69
N THR A 149 8.64 -13.10 -13.40
CA THR A 149 8.71 -14.44 -12.81
C THR A 149 7.43 -15.22 -13.06
N ARG A 150 6.27 -14.61 -12.81
CA ARG A 150 4.96 -15.24 -13.03
C ARG A 150 4.72 -15.61 -14.50
N ARG A 151 5.28 -14.83 -15.42
CA ARG A 151 5.16 -15.07 -16.88
C ARG A 151 6.27 -15.94 -17.46
N GLY A 152 7.23 -16.38 -16.66
CA GLY A 152 8.40 -17.14 -17.13
C GLY A 152 9.31 -16.30 -18.04
N ILE A 153 9.30 -14.98 -17.88
CA ILE A 153 10.16 -14.07 -18.65
C ILE A 153 11.47 -13.91 -17.88
N SER A 154 12.59 -14.22 -18.55
CA SER A 154 13.91 -13.95 -17.99
C SER A 154 14.13 -12.44 -17.84
N LEU A 155 14.55 -12.04 -16.65
CA LEU A 155 14.90 -10.66 -16.39
C LEU A 155 16.20 -10.32 -17.10
N PRO A 156 16.34 -9.12 -17.72
CA PRO A 156 17.58 -8.69 -18.32
C PRO A 156 18.66 -8.53 -17.23
N GLU A 157 19.94 -8.84 -17.58
CA GLU A 157 21.07 -8.62 -16.68
C GLU A 157 21.21 -7.12 -16.33
N GLU A 158 21.05 -6.26 -17.33
CA GLU A 158 21.00 -4.81 -17.14
C GLU A 158 19.56 -4.34 -17.01
N ARG A 159 19.24 -3.73 -15.84
CA ARG A 159 17.92 -3.18 -15.56
C ARG A 159 17.73 -1.84 -16.27
N PRO A 160 16.51 -1.55 -16.75
CA PRO A 160 16.19 -0.22 -17.25
C PRO A 160 16.46 0.85 -16.19
N SER A 161 17.22 1.87 -16.54
CA SER A 161 17.48 3.03 -15.67
C SER A 161 16.39 4.09 -15.86
N PHE A 162 15.96 4.67 -14.74
CA PHE A 162 14.99 5.76 -14.68
C PHE A 162 15.62 6.96 -13.95
N PRO A 163 16.60 7.65 -14.56
CA PRO A 163 17.47 8.60 -13.86
C PRO A 163 16.72 9.74 -13.16
N TYR A 164 15.60 10.21 -13.72
CA TYR A 164 14.78 11.23 -13.06
C TYR A 164 14.00 10.70 -11.85
N ALA A 165 13.49 9.48 -11.91
CA ALA A 165 12.83 8.85 -10.78
C ALA A 165 13.83 8.55 -9.67
N GLU A 166 15.01 8.05 -10.01
CA GLU A 166 16.11 7.77 -9.09
C GLU A 166 16.61 9.05 -8.39
N ALA A 167 16.82 10.13 -9.15
CA ALA A 167 17.22 11.43 -8.59
C ALA A 167 16.14 12.02 -7.69
N GLY A 168 14.88 11.98 -8.11
CA GLY A 168 13.74 12.44 -7.29
C GLY A 168 13.58 11.64 -6.01
N TYR A 169 13.76 10.31 -6.08
CA TYR A 169 13.77 9.43 -4.92
C TYR A 169 14.91 9.79 -3.96
N ALA A 170 16.14 9.93 -4.47
CA ALA A 170 17.32 10.21 -3.62
C ALA A 170 17.13 11.51 -2.82
N ILE A 171 16.69 12.59 -3.47
CA ILE A 171 16.41 13.88 -2.82
C ILE A 171 15.31 13.72 -1.77
N THR A 172 14.21 13.04 -2.12
CA THR A 172 13.08 12.85 -1.20
C THR A 172 13.49 12.03 0.02
N ALA A 173 14.21 10.92 -0.18
CA ALA A 173 14.65 10.03 0.88
C ALA A 173 15.60 10.75 1.84
N GLU A 174 16.56 11.54 1.33
CA GLU A 174 17.48 12.35 2.13
C GLU A 174 16.73 13.34 3.02
N GLN A 175 15.79 14.11 2.45
CA GLN A 175 15.01 15.10 3.19
C GLN A 175 14.12 14.47 4.26
N LEU A 176 13.50 13.33 3.97
CA LEU A 176 12.68 12.63 4.94
C LEU A 176 13.51 11.98 6.05
N LYS A 177 14.71 11.49 5.72
CA LYS A 177 15.67 10.99 6.72
C LYS A 177 16.08 12.08 7.70
N LEU A 178 16.48 13.25 7.21
CA LEU A 178 16.83 14.40 8.06
C LEU A 178 15.67 14.81 8.97
N ARG A 179 14.44 14.80 8.46
CA ARG A 179 13.24 15.12 9.25
C ARG A 179 12.92 14.03 10.29
N ALA A 180 13.23 12.77 10.00
CA ALA A 180 13.06 11.68 10.95
C ALA A 180 14.06 11.77 12.10
N GLU A 181 15.31 12.12 11.82
CA GLU A 181 16.38 12.33 12.80
C GLU A 181 16.09 13.54 13.71
N ALA A 182 15.58 14.64 13.15
CA ALA A 182 15.22 15.84 13.92
C ALA A 182 14.03 15.66 14.88
N ARG A 183 13.29 14.56 14.80
CA ARG A 183 12.12 14.25 15.65
C ARG A 183 12.39 13.18 16.71
N GLN A 184 13.61 12.67 16.76
CA GLN A 184 14.09 11.78 17.81
C GLN A 184 14.66 12.57 19.01
#